data_9c2c5cf9d2229d9b183c099d1100fe7f
#
_entry.id   9c2c5cf9d2229d9b183c099d1100fe7f
#
_cell.length_a   1.000
_cell.length_b   1.000
_cell.length_c   1.000
_cell.angle_alpha   90.00
_cell.angle_beta   90.00
_cell.angle_gamma   90.00
#
_symmetry.space_group_name_H-M   'P 1'
#
loop_
_entity.id
_entity.type
_entity.pdbx_description
1 polymer ?
#
loop_
_entity_poly.entity_id
_entity_poly.type
_entity_poly.pdbx_seq_one_letter_code
_entity_poly.pdbx_strand_id
1 'polypeptide(L)'
;MVMKDMAMKKLARQMLGLTFAAACVLAARPALAEDYVIGAELALTGTYAWVGVPSREGLDVGIEEVNASDLLGGHKLKVLIEDTGSDKTQAISLINRFSARDKALMVLGPSSSSEGVAIAPVANELQIPLLTTTAVSEAINKSGPWVFKTPASPALVIGDVAKYAVNKMGVKSVAMVWGRNNDGQVGQKNAALETFKASNTKIVAEESVLTSDTDFLAVITKIIAASPDAVFLALVAEQSATFIIQARQQGIDPAVKFLGVPNFGSDQFILIGGKAVEGAIYVADYFAGTAGEENQRFVEAYRKKYNRTPDNGAALGYTAVKIAAAALRGAGANPTRDSVRDGFLKIKDFPVILGRGTFNFDNDRGARYEGVIMTVKNGKFVPAPE
;
A
#
# COMPACT_ATOMS: atom_id res chain seq x y z
N MET A 1 -53.22 -0.20 67.36
CA MET A 1 -52.20 -1.15 66.93
C MET A 1 -52.15 -1.32 65.39
N VAL A 2 -53.28 -1.27 64.72
CA VAL A 2 -53.36 -1.50 63.23
C VAL A 2 -52.75 -0.36 62.38
N MET A 3 -52.77 0.92 62.81
CA MET A 3 -52.23 2.05 62.07
C MET A 3 -50.66 2.11 61.98
N LYS A 4 -49.99 1.56 63.04
CA LYS A 4 -48.51 1.50 63.04
C LYS A 4 -47.98 0.44 62.08
N ASP A 5 -48.71 -0.66 61.90
CA ASP A 5 -48.31 -1.72 60.94
C ASP A 5 -48.46 -1.36 59.50
N MET A 6 -49.43 -0.52 59.13
CA MET A 6 -49.61 -0.01 57.77
C MET A 6 -48.51 1.01 57.36
N ALA A 7 -48.09 1.84 58.34
CA ALA A 7 -47.00 2.84 58.05
C ALA A 7 -45.65 2.15 57.87
N MET A 8 -45.32 1.12 58.63
CA MET A 8 -44.10 0.35 58.51
C MET A 8 -44.05 -0.45 57.23
N LYS A 9 -45.16 -1.03 56.75
CA LYS A 9 -45.24 -1.74 55.48
C LYS A 9 -45.08 -0.78 54.26
N LYS A 10 -45.57 0.44 54.39
CA LYS A 10 -45.38 1.48 53.34
C LYS A 10 -43.95 1.98 53.26
N LEU A 11 -43.29 2.16 54.44
CA LEU A 11 -41.86 2.57 54.47
C LEU A 11 -40.94 1.46 53.97
N ALA A 12 -41.21 0.17 54.33
CA ALA A 12 -40.44 -0.96 53.79
C ALA A 12 -40.57 -1.14 52.28
N ARG A 13 -41.76 -0.88 51.69
CA ARG A 13 -41.95 -0.91 50.23
C ARG A 13 -41.25 0.25 49.52
N GLN A 14 -41.19 1.45 50.12
CA GLN A 14 -40.47 2.58 49.57
C GLN A 14 -38.95 2.37 49.64
N MET A 15 -38.42 1.81 50.71
CA MET A 15 -37.00 1.48 50.82
C MET A 15 -36.60 0.35 49.87
N LEU A 16 -37.45 -0.68 49.64
CA LEU A 16 -37.19 -1.76 48.70
C LEU A 16 -37.22 -1.27 47.25
N GLY A 17 -38.05 -0.28 46.91
CA GLY A 17 -38.12 0.37 45.61
C GLY A 17 -36.87 1.25 45.29
N LEU A 18 -36.34 1.95 46.32
CA LEU A 18 -35.14 2.77 46.18
C LEU A 18 -33.86 1.91 46.04
N THR A 19 -33.78 0.77 46.75
CA THR A 19 -32.62 -0.15 46.59
C THR A 19 -32.62 -0.87 45.25
N PHE A 20 -33.80 -1.18 44.68
CA PHE A 20 -33.88 -1.78 43.35
C PHE A 20 -33.53 -0.78 42.22
N ALA A 21 -33.95 0.49 42.35
CA ALA A 21 -33.59 1.55 41.42
C ALA A 21 -32.07 1.89 41.44
N ALA A 22 -31.47 1.89 42.65
CA ALA A 22 -30.02 2.10 42.79
C ALA A 22 -29.19 0.93 42.25
N ALA A 23 -29.68 -0.32 42.33
CA ALA A 23 -29.01 -1.49 41.76
C ALA A 23 -29.05 -1.50 40.23
N CYS A 24 -30.09 -0.98 39.58
CA CYS A 24 -30.17 -0.86 38.11
C CYS A 24 -29.27 0.22 37.55
N VAL A 25 -28.95 1.29 38.29
CA VAL A 25 -28.05 2.35 37.83
C VAL A 25 -26.57 1.93 37.90
N LEU A 26 -26.21 1.01 38.82
CA LEU A 26 -24.83 0.48 38.91
C LEU A 26 -24.51 -0.61 37.84
N ALA A 27 -25.51 -1.16 37.15
CA ALA A 27 -25.32 -2.19 36.14
C ALA A 27 -25.04 -1.65 34.74
N ALA A 28 -25.23 -0.34 34.50
CA ALA A 28 -24.89 0.30 33.24
C ALA A 28 -23.42 0.80 33.25
N ARG A 29 -22.47 -0.12 33.48
CA ARG A 29 -21.11 0.16 33.03
C ARG A 29 -21.19 0.19 31.51
N PRO A 30 -20.75 1.29 30.82
CA PRO A 30 -20.56 1.21 29.40
C PRO A 30 -19.60 0.03 29.15
N ALA A 31 -20.08 -1.00 28.48
CA ALA A 31 -19.20 -2.04 27.96
C ALA A 31 -18.14 -1.29 27.15
N LEU A 32 -16.89 -1.27 27.64
CA LEU A 32 -15.78 -0.76 26.86
C LEU A 32 -15.82 -1.56 25.56
N ALA A 33 -16.02 -0.86 24.44
CA ALA A 33 -16.02 -1.49 23.15
C ALA A 33 -14.68 -2.24 22.98
N GLU A 34 -14.75 -3.52 22.64
CA GLU A 34 -13.56 -4.36 22.47
C GLU A 34 -12.79 -3.90 21.24
N ASP A 35 -11.47 -3.76 21.35
CA ASP A 35 -10.64 -3.31 20.23
C ASP A 35 -10.65 -4.32 19.07
N TYR A 36 -10.71 -3.83 17.84
CA TYR A 36 -10.56 -4.68 16.65
C TYR A 36 -9.09 -4.98 16.43
N VAL A 37 -8.70 -6.25 16.63
CA VAL A 37 -7.33 -6.71 16.45
C VAL A 37 -7.10 -7.07 14.97
N ILE A 38 -6.09 -6.47 14.35
CA ILE A 38 -5.61 -6.82 13.01
C ILE A 38 -4.10 -7.03 13.02
N GLY A 39 -3.59 -7.87 12.13
CA GLY A 39 -2.16 -8.04 11.89
C GLY A 39 -1.66 -7.05 10.84
N ALA A 40 -0.38 -6.70 10.90
CA ALA A 40 0.33 -6.06 9.80
C ALA A 40 1.74 -6.67 9.68
N GLU A 41 2.06 -7.19 8.51
CA GLU A 41 3.38 -7.74 8.19
C GLU A 41 4.04 -6.91 7.10
N LEU A 42 5.15 -6.28 7.43
CA LEU A 42 5.84 -5.34 6.56
C LEU A 42 7.34 -5.65 6.54
N ALA A 43 7.99 -5.39 5.41
CA ALA A 43 9.45 -5.48 5.32
C ALA A 43 10.08 -4.25 5.98
N LEU A 44 10.30 -4.29 7.29
CA LEU A 44 10.94 -3.19 8.03
C LEU A 44 12.46 -3.27 7.96
N THR A 45 12.98 -4.46 7.61
CA THR A 45 14.39 -4.72 7.31
C THR A 45 14.54 -5.49 6.00
N GLY A 46 15.77 -5.64 5.50
CA GLY A 46 16.05 -6.35 4.26
C GLY A 46 15.81 -5.54 3.00
N THR A 47 15.75 -6.21 1.85
CA THR A 47 15.74 -5.62 0.50
C THR A 47 14.58 -4.66 0.25
N TYR A 48 13.44 -4.85 0.91
CA TYR A 48 12.23 -4.04 0.70
C TYR A 48 11.95 -3.04 1.83
N ALA A 49 12.93 -2.81 2.74
CA ALA A 49 12.79 -1.82 3.82
C ALA A 49 12.54 -0.39 3.31
N TRP A 50 13.06 -0.06 2.11
CA TRP A 50 12.85 1.23 1.46
C TRP A 50 11.38 1.59 1.20
N VAL A 51 10.51 0.60 1.08
CA VAL A 51 9.05 0.78 0.94
C VAL A 51 8.29 0.34 2.18
N GLY A 52 8.78 -0.66 2.89
CA GLY A 52 8.14 -1.20 4.10
C GLY A 52 8.14 -0.20 5.26
N VAL A 53 9.26 0.50 5.48
CA VAL A 53 9.38 1.51 6.54
C VAL A 53 8.46 2.71 6.29
N PRO A 54 8.46 3.37 5.11
CA PRO A 54 7.48 4.41 4.82
C PRO A 54 6.03 3.92 4.90
N SER A 55 5.75 2.70 4.44
CA SER A 55 4.41 2.10 4.56
C SER A 55 3.97 1.96 6.01
N ARG A 56 4.87 1.52 6.91
CA ARG A 56 4.65 1.49 8.35
C ARG A 56 4.30 2.87 8.90
N GLU A 57 5.06 3.90 8.52
CA GLU A 57 4.83 5.26 8.98
C GLU A 57 3.48 5.82 8.51
N GLY A 58 3.08 5.51 7.27
CA GLY A 58 1.75 5.82 6.76
C GLY A 58 0.65 5.09 7.52
N LEU A 59 0.85 3.80 7.82
CA LEU A 59 -0.04 3.03 8.68
C LEU A 59 -0.24 3.72 10.04
N ASP A 60 0.85 4.12 10.69
CA ASP A 60 0.80 4.74 12.02
C ASP A 60 -0.06 6.02 12.02
N VAL A 61 0.07 6.87 10.98
CA VAL A 61 -0.78 8.07 10.82
C VAL A 61 -2.25 7.68 10.61
N GLY A 62 -2.52 6.69 9.76
CA GLY A 62 -3.87 6.20 9.50
C GLY A 62 -4.54 5.60 10.75
N ILE A 63 -3.79 4.84 11.54
CA ILE A 63 -4.27 4.24 12.81
C ILE A 63 -4.65 5.35 13.82
N GLU A 64 -3.78 6.36 13.97
CA GLU A 64 -4.05 7.48 14.86
C GLU A 64 -5.32 8.24 14.45
N GLU A 65 -5.48 8.52 13.14
CA GLU A 65 -6.66 9.20 12.61
C GLU A 65 -7.94 8.39 12.80
N VAL A 66 -7.93 7.10 12.45
CA VAL A 66 -9.07 6.18 12.65
C VAL A 66 -9.44 6.11 14.12
N ASN A 67 -8.45 5.96 15.00
CA ASN A 67 -8.67 5.84 16.44
C ASN A 67 -9.08 7.16 17.11
N ALA A 68 -8.78 8.30 16.53
CA ALA A 68 -9.26 9.60 16.99
C ALA A 68 -10.69 9.92 16.53
N SER A 69 -11.18 9.22 15.50
CA SER A 69 -12.53 9.37 14.97
C SER A 69 -13.54 8.41 15.60
N ASP A 70 -14.83 8.62 15.32
CA ASP A 70 -15.91 7.68 15.67
C ASP A 70 -16.24 6.70 14.52
N LEU A 71 -15.32 6.52 13.59
CA LEU A 71 -15.54 5.69 12.40
C LEU A 71 -15.92 4.25 12.73
N LEU A 72 -15.39 3.70 13.84
CA LEU A 72 -15.60 2.33 14.30
C LEU A 72 -16.61 2.23 15.45
N GLY A 73 -17.45 3.25 15.67
CA GLY A 73 -18.54 3.20 16.66
C GLY A 73 -18.03 3.02 18.10
N GLY A 74 -16.96 3.69 18.49
CA GLY A 74 -16.33 3.62 19.81
C GLY A 74 -15.28 2.52 19.97
N HIS A 75 -15.18 1.56 19.05
CA HIS A 75 -14.09 0.59 19.01
C HIS A 75 -12.79 1.24 18.52
N LYS A 76 -11.65 0.72 18.94
CA LYS A 76 -10.31 1.14 18.45
C LYS A 76 -9.69 0.06 17.60
N LEU A 77 -8.87 0.48 16.65
CA LEU A 77 -8.06 -0.41 15.83
C LEU A 77 -6.75 -0.71 16.57
N LYS A 78 -6.55 -1.98 16.93
CA LYS A 78 -5.30 -2.47 17.50
C LYS A 78 -4.54 -3.23 16.42
N VAL A 79 -3.46 -2.64 15.92
CA VAL A 79 -2.64 -3.23 14.85
C VAL A 79 -1.37 -3.85 15.43
N LEU A 80 -1.19 -5.15 15.20
CA LEU A 80 0.03 -5.89 15.57
C LEU A 80 0.98 -5.85 14.38
N ILE A 81 2.01 -4.99 14.46
CA ILE A 81 2.95 -4.76 13.36
C ILE A 81 4.20 -5.60 13.57
N GLU A 82 4.58 -6.38 12.56
CA GLU A 82 5.73 -7.29 12.59
C GLU A 82 6.59 -7.15 11.34
N ASP A 83 7.90 -7.38 11.51
CA ASP A 83 8.88 -7.35 10.44
C ASP A 83 8.96 -8.69 9.72
N THR A 84 8.80 -8.69 8.41
CA THR A 84 9.03 -9.89 7.57
C THR A 84 10.50 -10.09 7.25
N GLY A 85 11.35 -9.09 7.45
CA GLY A 85 12.76 -9.14 7.02
C GLY A 85 12.94 -9.28 5.51
N SER A 86 11.89 -9.01 4.71
CA SER A 86 11.83 -9.29 3.27
C SER A 86 11.90 -10.80 2.94
N ASP A 87 11.49 -11.67 3.87
CA ASP A 87 11.58 -13.13 3.78
C ASP A 87 10.19 -13.79 3.69
N LYS A 88 10.00 -14.61 2.66
CA LYS A 88 8.73 -15.31 2.39
C LYS A 88 8.34 -16.29 3.50
N THR A 89 9.32 -16.97 4.10
CA THR A 89 9.09 -17.97 5.16
C THR A 89 8.64 -17.27 6.43
N GLN A 90 9.26 -16.14 6.74
CA GLN A 90 8.85 -15.30 7.87
C GLN A 90 7.44 -14.76 7.67
N ALA A 91 7.10 -14.25 6.47
CA ALA A 91 5.76 -13.78 6.15
C ALA A 91 4.70 -14.89 6.33
N ILE A 92 4.97 -16.12 5.85
CA ILE A 92 4.08 -17.27 6.07
C ILE A 92 3.94 -17.59 7.57
N SER A 93 5.01 -17.50 8.35
CA SER A 93 4.96 -17.72 9.81
C SER A 93 4.10 -16.66 10.50
N LEU A 94 4.19 -15.39 10.10
CA LEU A 94 3.47 -14.28 10.68
C LEU A 94 1.96 -14.37 10.43
N ILE A 95 1.51 -14.64 9.19
CA ILE A 95 0.08 -14.76 8.90
C ILE A 95 -0.56 -15.94 9.66
N ASN A 96 0.16 -17.07 9.82
CA ASN A 96 -0.29 -18.20 10.64
C ASN A 96 -0.44 -17.78 12.12
N ARG A 97 0.53 -17.04 12.66
CA ARG A 97 0.47 -16.53 14.03
C ARG A 97 -0.68 -15.56 14.24
N PHE A 98 -0.86 -14.58 13.36
CA PHE A 98 -1.98 -13.64 13.39
C PHE A 98 -3.32 -14.35 13.36
N SER A 99 -3.43 -15.40 12.55
CA SER A 99 -4.65 -16.20 12.46
C SER A 99 -4.91 -17.05 13.71
N ALA A 100 -3.95 -17.85 14.13
CA ALA A 100 -4.14 -18.89 15.13
C ALA A 100 -4.05 -18.36 16.58
N ARG A 101 -3.00 -17.57 16.88
CA ARG A 101 -2.73 -17.08 18.23
C ARG A 101 -3.40 -15.74 18.51
N ASP A 102 -3.21 -14.79 17.62
CA ASP A 102 -3.58 -13.40 17.86
C ASP A 102 -5.04 -13.11 17.47
N LYS A 103 -5.73 -14.07 16.84
CA LYS A 103 -7.16 -14.01 16.43
C LYS A 103 -7.47 -12.76 15.61
N ALA A 104 -6.52 -12.31 14.81
CA ALA A 104 -6.69 -11.12 13.98
C ALA A 104 -7.87 -11.27 13.01
N LEU A 105 -8.63 -10.21 12.85
CA LEU A 105 -9.77 -10.14 11.93
C LEU A 105 -9.33 -10.06 10.48
N MET A 106 -8.17 -9.48 10.20
CA MET A 106 -7.52 -9.38 8.89
C MET A 106 -6.03 -9.15 9.05
N VAL A 107 -5.29 -9.19 7.92
CA VAL A 107 -3.86 -8.86 7.85
C VAL A 107 -3.65 -7.80 6.78
N LEU A 108 -2.84 -6.78 7.10
CA LEU A 108 -2.31 -5.79 6.18
C LEU A 108 -0.88 -6.17 5.77
N GLY A 109 -0.52 -5.93 4.53
CA GLY A 109 0.78 -6.34 4.00
C GLY A 109 0.68 -7.53 3.04
N PRO A 110 1.79 -8.04 2.58
CA PRO A 110 3.17 -7.64 2.82
C PRO A 110 3.61 -6.46 1.93
N SER A 111 4.91 -6.12 2.04
CA SER A 111 5.49 -5.04 1.25
C SER A 111 5.91 -5.47 -0.15
N SER A 112 6.35 -6.70 -0.35
CA SER A 112 6.81 -7.20 -1.66
C SER A 112 5.83 -8.16 -2.33
N SER A 113 5.80 -8.13 -3.66
CA SER A 113 4.97 -9.07 -4.44
C SER A 113 5.40 -10.52 -4.26
N SER A 114 6.67 -10.79 -4.06
CA SER A 114 7.17 -12.15 -3.84
C SER A 114 6.71 -12.74 -2.51
N GLU A 115 6.63 -11.93 -1.45
CA GLU A 115 6.01 -12.33 -0.18
C GLU A 115 4.49 -12.49 -0.36
N GLY A 116 3.84 -11.52 -1.05
CA GLY A 116 2.41 -11.55 -1.31
C GLY A 116 1.95 -12.80 -2.06
N VAL A 117 2.67 -13.24 -3.09
CA VAL A 117 2.40 -14.49 -3.82
C VAL A 117 2.55 -15.70 -2.90
N ALA A 118 3.50 -15.68 -1.97
CA ALA A 118 3.72 -16.79 -1.05
C ALA A 118 2.61 -16.91 0.02
N ILE A 119 2.13 -15.78 0.57
CA ILE A 119 1.13 -15.81 1.66
C ILE A 119 -0.33 -15.81 1.17
N ALA A 120 -0.60 -15.41 -0.06
CA ALA A 120 -1.96 -15.32 -0.58
C ALA A 120 -2.72 -16.66 -0.57
N PRO A 121 -2.12 -17.81 -0.96
CA PRO A 121 -2.76 -19.12 -0.78
C PRO A 121 -3.03 -19.45 0.69
N VAL A 122 -2.09 -19.10 1.59
CA VAL A 122 -2.23 -19.32 3.04
C VAL A 122 -3.39 -18.50 3.62
N ALA A 123 -3.55 -17.23 3.19
CA ALA A 123 -4.69 -16.41 3.58
C ALA A 123 -6.02 -17.03 3.20
N ASN A 124 -6.10 -17.61 1.98
CA ASN A 124 -7.31 -18.32 1.53
C ASN A 124 -7.57 -19.60 2.34
N GLU A 125 -6.55 -20.38 2.65
CA GLU A 125 -6.66 -21.59 3.47
C GLU A 125 -7.13 -21.27 4.89
N LEU A 126 -6.55 -20.23 5.50
CA LEU A 126 -6.90 -19.76 6.85
C LEU A 126 -8.21 -18.98 6.91
N GLN A 127 -8.81 -18.66 5.78
CA GLN A 127 -9.99 -17.80 5.66
C GLN A 127 -9.81 -16.49 6.43
N ILE A 128 -8.65 -15.84 6.24
CA ILE A 128 -8.35 -14.54 6.82
C ILE A 128 -8.21 -13.48 5.72
N PRO A 129 -8.97 -12.38 5.76
CA PRO A 129 -8.82 -11.30 4.79
C PRO A 129 -7.39 -10.75 4.81
N LEU A 130 -6.77 -10.69 3.64
CA LEU A 130 -5.45 -10.13 3.39
C LEU A 130 -5.59 -8.92 2.48
N LEU A 131 -5.16 -7.74 2.94
CA LEU A 131 -5.07 -6.53 2.13
C LEU A 131 -3.61 -6.16 1.95
N THR A 132 -3.05 -6.35 0.75
CA THR A 132 -1.66 -5.96 0.53
C THR A 132 -1.48 -4.45 0.60
N THR A 133 -0.35 -3.98 1.18
CA THR A 133 -0.04 -2.56 1.27
C THR A 133 0.62 -2.04 0.00
N THR A 134 1.70 -2.66 -0.43
CA THR A 134 2.53 -2.18 -1.56
C THR A 134 2.82 -3.27 -2.61
N ALA A 135 2.43 -4.52 -2.36
CA ALA A 135 2.61 -5.62 -3.30
C ALA A 135 1.61 -5.53 -4.48
N VAL A 136 2.11 -5.53 -5.71
CA VAL A 136 1.33 -5.22 -6.92
C VAL A 136 1.01 -6.42 -7.81
N SER A 137 1.64 -7.59 -7.64
CA SER A 137 1.45 -8.76 -8.52
C SER A 137 -0.01 -9.18 -8.63
N GLU A 138 -0.47 -9.44 -9.84
CA GLU A 138 -1.84 -9.92 -10.10
C GLU A 138 -2.07 -11.35 -9.60
N ALA A 139 -1.01 -12.16 -9.50
CA ALA A 139 -1.11 -13.51 -8.96
C ALA A 139 -1.61 -13.53 -7.50
N ILE A 140 -1.42 -12.44 -6.77
CA ILE A 140 -1.84 -12.30 -5.37
C ILE A 140 -3.36 -12.36 -5.25
N ASN A 141 -4.08 -11.43 -5.86
CA ASN A 141 -5.53 -11.36 -5.76
C ASN A 141 -6.26 -12.45 -6.58
N LYS A 142 -5.61 -12.99 -7.61
CA LYS A 142 -6.10 -14.16 -8.35
C LYS A 142 -6.01 -15.48 -7.57
N SER A 143 -5.28 -15.54 -6.44
CA SER A 143 -5.14 -16.74 -5.62
C SER A 143 -6.43 -17.18 -4.92
N GLY A 144 -7.40 -16.29 -4.72
CA GLY A 144 -8.69 -16.65 -4.11
C GLY A 144 -9.43 -15.45 -3.46
N PRO A 145 -10.61 -15.72 -2.87
CA PRO A 145 -11.56 -14.67 -2.50
C PRO A 145 -11.20 -13.90 -1.21
N TRP A 146 -10.16 -14.32 -0.49
CA TRP A 146 -9.77 -13.69 0.77
C TRP A 146 -8.68 -12.62 0.61
N VAL A 147 -8.25 -12.35 -0.63
CA VAL A 147 -7.10 -11.50 -0.90
C VAL A 147 -7.50 -10.27 -1.71
N PHE A 148 -7.06 -9.11 -1.23
CA PHE A 148 -7.32 -7.77 -1.75
C PHE A 148 -6.01 -6.99 -1.91
N LYS A 149 -5.99 -5.97 -2.77
CA LYS A 149 -4.79 -5.12 -2.96
C LYS A 149 -5.12 -3.64 -2.81
N THR A 150 -4.25 -2.91 -2.11
CA THR A 150 -4.27 -1.44 -2.06
C THR A 150 -3.68 -0.80 -3.32
N PRO A 151 -2.53 -1.28 -3.85
CA PRO A 151 -1.99 -0.71 -5.09
C PRO A 151 -2.75 -1.22 -6.31
N ALA A 152 -2.88 -0.35 -7.30
CA ALA A 152 -3.49 -0.69 -8.58
C ALA A 152 -2.69 -1.76 -9.32
N SER A 153 -3.38 -2.50 -10.20
CA SER A 153 -2.73 -3.48 -11.06
C SER A 153 -1.72 -2.82 -12.01
N PRO A 154 -0.54 -3.42 -12.22
CA PRO A 154 0.41 -2.93 -13.21
C PRO A 154 -0.21 -2.70 -14.59
N ALA A 155 -1.14 -3.54 -15.02
CA ALA A 155 -1.84 -3.38 -16.30
C ALA A 155 -2.59 -2.04 -16.42
N LEU A 156 -3.06 -1.48 -15.28
CA LEU A 156 -3.80 -0.22 -15.28
C LEU A 156 -2.87 1.00 -15.29
N VAL A 157 -1.79 0.99 -14.49
CA VAL A 157 -0.99 2.20 -14.24
C VAL A 157 0.31 2.24 -15.06
N ILE A 158 0.97 1.10 -15.30
CA ILE A 158 2.26 1.10 -16.00
C ILE A 158 2.11 1.42 -17.50
N GLY A 159 0.99 1.05 -18.10
CA GLY A 159 0.70 1.43 -19.49
C GLY A 159 0.72 2.93 -19.73
N ASP A 160 0.38 3.74 -18.71
CA ASP A 160 0.29 5.20 -18.86
C ASP A 160 1.67 5.85 -19.00
N VAL A 161 2.72 5.39 -18.30
CA VAL A 161 4.07 5.90 -18.49
C VAL A 161 4.62 5.51 -19.87
N ALA A 162 4.30 4.32 -20.37
CA ALA A 162 4.69 3.90 -21.72
C ALA A 162 3.99 4.75 -22.79
N LYS A 163 2.69 4.99 -22.68
CA LYS A 163 1.92 5.90 -23.56
C LYS A 163 2.46 7.32 -23.52
N TYR A 164 2.77 7.82 -22.33
CA TYR A 164 3.35 9.15 -22.15
C TYR A 164 4.71 9.26 -22.89
N ALA A 165 5.58 8.26 -22.72
CA ALA A 165 6.87 8.22 -23.40
C ALA A 165 6.73 8.25 -24.93
N VAL A 166 5.79 7.50 -25.49
CA VAL A 166 5.53 7.47 -26.95
C VAL A 166 4.89 8.78 -27.41
N ASN A 167 3.80 9.21 -26.79
CA ASN A 167 2.95 10.28 -27.32
C ASN A 167 3.47 11.69 -27.01
N LYS A 168 4.15 11.87 -25.85
CA LYS A 168 4.62 13.18 -25.41
C LYS A 168 6.13 13.36 -25.59
N MET A 169 6.92 12.27 -25.48
CA MET A 169 8.36 12.35 -25.58
C MET A 169 8.91 11.85 -26.93
N GLY A 170 8.07 11.24 -27.77
CA GLY A 170 8.44 10.76 -29.10
C GLY A 170 9.36 9.54 -29.10
N VAL A 171 9.33 8.72 -28.04
CA VAL A 171 10.11 7.47 -27.90
C VAL A 171 9.69 6.47 -28.97
N LYS A 172 10.64 5.99 -29.76
CA LYS A 172 10.45 5.01 -30.85
C LYS A 172 11.12 3.67 -30.56
N SER A 173 12.11 3.67 -29.67
CA SER A 173 12.85 2.48 -29.26
C SER A 173 13.09 2.47 -27.76
N VAL A 174 12.96 1.29 -27.12
CA VAL A 174 13.11 1.13 -25.68
C VAL A 174 13.93 -0.12 -25.36
N ALA A 175 14.85 0.01 -24.39
CA ALA A 175 15.46 -1.11 -23.69
C ALA A 175 14.72 -1.33 -22.37
N MET A 176 14.53 -2.59 -21.97
CA MET A 176 13.80 -2.94 -20.76
C MET A 176 14.71 -3.69 -19.78
N VAL A 177 14.69 -3.26 -18.50
CA VAL A 177 15.45 -3.92 -17.41
C VAL A 177 14.51 -4.19 -16.25
N TRP A 178 14.55 -5.42 -15.71
CA TRP A 178 13.67 -5.79 -14.59
C TRP A 178 14.32 -6.78 -13.63
N GLY A 179 13.82 -6.81 -12.38
CA GLY A 179 14.20 -7.83 -11.40
C GLY A 179 13.44 -9.14 -11.64
N ARG A 180 14.16 -10.18 -12.11
CA ARG A 180 13.55 -11.46 -12.51
C ARG A 180 13.05 -12.31 -11.35
N ASN A 181 13.52 -12.05 -10.14
CA ASN A 181 13.13 -12.76 -8.91
C ASN A 181 12.05 -12.04 -8.09
N ASN A 182 11.35 -11.05 -8.68
CA ASN A 182 10.20 -10.39 -8.08
C ASN A 182 9.01 -10.38 -9.03
N ASP A 183 7.90 -11.03 -8.63
CA ASP A 183 6.70 -11.19 -9.46
C ASP A 183 6.05 -9.85 -9.83
N GLY A 184 6.15 -8.83 -8.95
CA GLY A 184 5.65 -7.48 -9.23
C GLY A 184 6.45 -6.81 -10.35
N GLN A 185 7.78 -6.88 -10.31
CA GLN A 185 8.65 -6.29 -11.32
C GLN A 185 8.50 -6.99 -12.68
N VAL A 186 8.34 -8.32 -12.66
CA VAL A 186 8.00 -9.09 -13.87
C VAL A 186 6.65 -8.62 -14.44
N GLY A 187 5.63 -8.46 -13.61
CA GLY A 187 4.31 -7.97 -14.02
C GLY A 187 4.36 -6.55 -14.57
N GLN A 188 5.09 -5.65 -13.92
CA GLN A 188 5.31 -4.28 -14.38
C GLN A 188 6.02 -4.22 -15.75
N LYS A 189 7.08 -5.04 -15.93
CA LYS A 189 7.77 -5.16 -17.23
C LYS A 189 6.81 -5.65 -18.31
N ASN A 190 6.00 -6.67 -18.03
CA ASN A 190 5.07 -7.21 -19.00
C ASN A 190 4.02 -6.18 -19.43
N ALA A 191 3.45 -5.44 -18.47
CA ALA A 191 2.47 -4.37 -18.76
C ALA A 191 3.07 -3.25 -19.65
N ALA A 192 4.31 -2.82 -19.36
CA ALA A 192 5.00 -1.86 -20.20
C ALA A 192 5.28 -2.43 -21.60
N LEU A 193 5.77 -3.68 -21.67
CA LEU A 193 6.08 -4.36 -22.93
C LEU A 193 4.86 -4.45 -23.86
N GLU A 194 3.71 -4.84 -23.34
CA GLU A 194 2.45 -4.90 -24.08
C GLU A 194 2.07 -3.53 -24.64
N THR A 195 2.18 -2.48 -23.84
CA THR A 195 1.85 -1.11 -24.24
C THR A 195 2.82 -0.59 -25.31
N PHE A 196 4.12 -0.81 -25.15
CA PHE A 196 5.11 -0.42 -26.16
C PHE A 196 4.91 -1.16 -27.48
N LYS A 197 4.65 -2.47 -27.45
CA LYS A 197 4.34 -3.26 -28.65
C LYS A 197 3.07 -2.77 -29.34
N ALA A 198 1.99 -2.49 -28.60
CA ALA A 198 0.75 -1.95 -29.13
C ALA A 198 0.93 -0.57 -29.76
N SER A 199 1.93 0.19 -29.33
CA SER A 199 2.31 1.51 -29.88
C SER A 199 3.35 1.43 -31.01
N ASN A 200 3.68 0.22 -31.51
CA ASN A 200 4.74 -0.02 -32.50
C ASN A 200 6.13 0.50 -32.07
N THR A 201 6.39 0.61 -30.78
CA THR A 201 7.71 0.99 -30.24
C THR A 201 8.65 -0.21 -30.35
N LYS A 202 9.84 -0.02 -30.87
CA LYS A 202 10.83 -1.08 -31.03
C LYS A 202 11.45 -1.45 -29.70
N ILE A 203 11.38 -2.72 -29.30
CA ILE A 203 12.10 -3.25 -28.16
C ILE A 203 13.50 -3.65 -28.63
N VAL A 204 14.52 -2.90 -28.22
CA VAL A 204 15.92 -3.08 -28.74
C VAL A 204 16.78 -3.92 -27.80
N ALA A 205 16.41 -4.03 -26.51
CA ALA A 205 17.04 -4.93 -25.55
C ALA A 205 16.04 -5.31 -24.44
N GLU A 206 16.15 -6.54 -23.97
CA GLU A 206 15.45 -7.05 -22.78
C GLU A 206 16.47 -7.72 -21.87
N GLU A 207 16.75 -7.12 -20.69
CA GLU A 207 17.77 -7.58 -19.75
C GLU A 207 17.17 -7.73 -18.35
N SER A 208 17.56 -8.78 -17.64
CA SER A 208 17.07 -9.03 -16.28
C SER A 208 18.21 -9.13 -15.28
N VAL A 209 17.94 -8.68 -14.06
CA VAL A 209 18.86 -8.72 -12.92
C VAL A 209 18.21 -9.38 -11.71
N LEU A 210 18.98 -9.68 -10.67
CA LEU A 210 18.42 -10.04 -9.36
C LEU A 210 18.18 -8.78 -8.55
N THR A 211 17.21 -8.81 -7.63
CA THR A 211 16.93 -7.70 -6.71
C THR A 211 18.06 -7.41 -5.70
N SER A 212 19.07 -8.28 -5.66
CA SER A 212 20.29 -8.11 -4.87
C SER A 212 21.48 -7.58 -5.68
N ASP A 213 21.36 -7.47 -7.01
CA ASP A 213 22.49 -7.03 -7.85
C ASP A 213 22.74 -5.52 -7.63
N THR A 214 24.02 -5.15 -7.58
CA THR A 214 24.50 -3.77 -7.40
C THR A 214 25.44 -3.32 -8.51
N ASP A 215 25.88 -4.23 -9.37
CA ASP A 215 26.70 -3.96 -10.54
C ASP A 215 25.92 -4.28 -11.81
N PHE A 216 25.76 -3.29 -12.66
CA PHE A 216 24.97 -3.36 -13.88
C PHE A 216 25.78 -3.12 -15.16
N LEU A 217 27.12 -3.07 -15.06
CA LEU A 217 28.02 -2.71 -16.19
C LEU A 217 27.79 -3.58 -17.42
N ALA A 218 27.65 -4.89 -17.24
CA ALA A 218 27.41 -5.80 -18.37
C ALA A 218 26.08 -5.55 -19.08
N VAL A 219 25.01 -5.27 -18.31
CA VAL A 219 23.69 -4.93 -18.84
C VAL A 219 23.74 -3.57 -19.53
N ILE A 220 24.38 -2.57 -18.92
CA ILE A 220 24.50 -1.21 -19.44
C ILE A 220 25.27 -1.23 -20.76
N THR A 221 26.36 -1.99 -20.88
CA THR A 221 27.13 -2.11 -22.13
C THR A 221 26.25 -2.59 -23.30
N LYS A 222 25.38 -3.58 -23.07
CA LYS A 222 24.44 -4.07 -24.08
C LYS A 222 23.40 -2.99 -24.46
N ILE A 223 22.91 -2.26 -23.49
CA ILE A 223 21.91 -1.20 -23.69
C ILE A 223 22.53 -0.05 -24.50
N ILE A 224 23.77 0.37 -24.19
CA ILE A 224 24.45 1.41 -24.94
C ILE A 224 24.65 0.97 -26.40
N ALA A 225 25.07 -0.29 -26.62
CA ALA A 225 25.22 -0.84 -27.97
C ALA A 225 23.89 -0.91 -28.75
N ALA A 226 22.76 -1.12 -28.08
CA ALA A 226 21.45 -1.15 -28.69
C ALA A 226 20.88 0.24 -28.99
N SER A 227 21.48 1.33 -28.48
CA SER A 227 21.15 2.74 -28.74
C SER A 227 19.64 3.05 -28.65
N PRO A 228 18.98 2.81 -27.50
CA PRO A 228 17.55 3.10 -27.32
C PRO A 228 17.28 4.60 -27.15
N ASP A 229 16.06 5.05 -27.49
CA ASP A 229 15.56 6.38 -27.09
C ASP A 229 15.25 6.46 -25.61
N ALA A 230 14.87 5.33 -25.00
CA ALA A 230 14.55 5.25 -23.57
C ALA A 230 14.95 3.89 -22.97
N VAL A 231 15.20 3.90 -21.65
CA VAL A 231 15.38 2.68 -20.84
C VAL A 231 14.25 2.62 -19.82
N PHE A 232 13.45 1.56 -19.87
CA PHE A 232 12.41 1.28 -18.89
C PHE A 232 12.97 0.39 -17.79
N LEU A 233 12.86 0.84 -16.54
CA LEU A 233 13.36 0.15 -15.34
C LEU A 233 12.20 -0.32 -14.45
N ALA A 234 12.00 -1.62 -14.34
CA ALA A 234 11.15 -2.24 -13.32
C ALA A 234 12.04 -2.87 -12.24
N LEU A 235 12.67 -2.01 -11.44
CA LEU A 235 13.62 -2.35 -10.38
C LEU A 235 13.19 -1.75 -9.04
N VAL A 236 13.81 -2.18 -7.93
CA VAL A 236 13.66 -1.48 -6.64
C VAL A 236 14.28 -0.08 -6.72
N ALA A 237 13.86 0.83 -5.84
CA ALA A 237 14.26 2.24 -5.90
C ALA A 237 15.79 2.44 -5.92
N GLU A 238 16.49 1.79 -5.00
CA GLU A 238 17.95 1.87 -4.87
C GLU A 238 18.68 1.34 -6.11
N GLN A 239 18.22 0.20 -6.62
CA GLN A 239 18.80 -0.36 -7.86
C GLN A 239 18.55 0.54 -9.07
N SER A 240 17.36 1.12 -9.19
CA SER A 240 17.04 2.03 -10.27
C SER A 240 17.96 3.24 -10.27
N ALA A 241 18.17 3.84 -9.10
CA ALA A 241 19.08 4.98 -8.93
C ALA A 241 20.52 4.58 -9.26
N THR A 242 21.02 3.46 -8.74
CA THR A 242 22.37 2.94 -8.97
C THR A 242 22.58 2.60 -10.46
N PHE A 243 21.58 1.97 -11.08
CA PHE A 243 21.63 1.68 -12.53
C PHE A 243 21.78 2.96 -13.35
N ILE A 244 20.99 3.99 -13.07
CA ILE A 244 21.06 5.27 -13.79
C ILE A 244 22.42 5.94 -13.59
N ILE A 245 22.96 5.94 -12.37
CA ILE A 245 24.30 6.47 -12.07
C ILE A 245 25.35 5.76 -12.92
N GLN A 246 25.37 4.42 -12.87
CA GLN A 246 26.34 3.63 -13.63
C GLN A 246 26.17 3.82 -15.14
N ALA A 247 24.93 3.90 -15.65
CA ALA A 247 24.67 4.17 -17.07
C ALA A 247 25.21 5.54 -17.50
N ARG A 248 24.99 6.59 -16.71
CA ARG A 248 25.54 7.93 -16.98
C ARG A 248 27.08 7.95 -16.93
N GLN A 249 27.68 7.24 -15.97
CA GLN A 249 29.15 7.10 -15.86
C GLN A 249 29.76 6.32 -17.05
N GLN A 250 29.03 5.34 -17.59
CA GLN A 250 29.45 4.57 -18.77
C GLN A 250 29.19 5.32 -20.09
N GLY A 251 28.70 6.55 -20.05
CA GLY A 251 28.53 7.39 -21.22
C GLY A 251 27.27 7.07 -22.04
N ILE A 252 26.20 6.54 -21.44
CA ILE A 252 24.92 6.48 -22.15
C ILE A 252 24.53 7.89 -22.60
N ASP A 253 24.06 8.02 -23.86
CA ASP A 253 23.69 9.30 -24.42
C ASP A 253 22.79 10.10 -23.47
N PRO A 254 23.13 11.36 -23.13
CA PRO A 254 22.28 12.22 -22.28
C PRO A 254 20.84 12.37 -22.76
N ALA A 255 20.58 12.21 -24.05
CA ALA A 255 19.24 12.26 -24.63
C ALA A 255 18.37 11.06 -24.25
N VAL A 256 18.98 9.90 -23.89
CA VAL A 256 18.26 8.70 -23.49
C VAL A 256 17.44 8.98 -22.22
N LYS A 257 16.14 8.69 -22.30
CA LYS A 257 15.19 8.87 -21.21
C LYS A 257 15.17 7.65 -20.30
N PHE A 258 15.11 7.86 -18.99
CA PHE A 258 14.83 6.80 -18.02
C PHE A 258 13.36 6.83 -17.63
N LEU A 259 12.70 5.72 -17.87
CA LEU A 259 11.29 5.49 -17.56
C LEU A 259 11.19 4.48 -16.42
N GLY A 260 10.29 4.71 -15.49
CA GLY A 260 10.19 3.83 -14.31
C GLY A 260 8.77 3.55 -13.85
N VAL A 261 8.73 2.72 -12.86
CA VAL A 261 7.54 2.26 -12.14
C VAL A 261 7.36 3.10 -10.85
N PRO A 262 6.27 2.93 -10.07
CA PRO A 262 6.04 3.69 -8.84
C PRO A 262 7.19 3.69 -7.83
N ASN A 263 8.10 2.70 -7.91
CA ASN A 263 9.29 2.62 -7.07
C ASN A 263 10.22 3.85 -7.18
N PHE A 264 10.21 4.58 -8.30
CA PHE A 264 10.95 5.83 -8.45
C PHE A 264 10.44 6.93 -7.51
N GLY A 265 9.19 6.86 -7.05
CA GLY A 265 8.59 7.79 -6.11
C GLY A 265 9.04 7.62 -4.65
N SER A 266 10.10 6.86 -4.39
CA SER A 266 10.72 6.73 -3.08
C SER A 266 11.78 7.81 -2.85
N ASP A 267 11.86 8.35 -1.63
CA ASP A 267 12.92 9.29 -1.24
C ASP A 267 14.33 8.72 -1.50
N GLN A 268 14.50 7.40 -1.37
CA GLN A 268 15.77 6.71 -1.64
C GLN A 268 16.22 6.88 -3.09
N PHE A 269 15.28 6.92 -4.04
CA PHE A 269 15.61 7.12 -5.45
C PHE A 269 16.31 8.46 -5.69
N ILE A 270 15.80 9.55 -5.12
CA ILE A 270 16.43 10.87 -5.22
C ILE A 270 17.69 10.96 -4.36
N LEU A 271 17.64 10.43 -3.14
CA LEU A 271 18.76 10.50 -2.21
C LEU A 271 20.02 9.83 -2.76
N ILE A 272 19.87 8.65 -3.37
CA ILE A 272 20.97 7.90 -3.98
C ILE A 272 21.31 8.48 -5.37
N GLY A 273 20.30 8.73 -6.18
CA GLY A 273 20.47 9.09 -7.59
C GLY A 273 21.00 10.50 -7.82
N GLY A 274 20.69 11.43 -6.91
CA GLY A 274 21.11 12.82 -7.00
C GLY A 274 20.83 13.44 -8.38
N LYS A 275 21.86 14.05 -8.98
CA LYS A 275 21.74 14.66 -10.32
C LYS A 275 21.56 13.63 -11.46
N ALA A 276 21.97 12.38 -11.25
CA ALA A 276 21.88 11.37 -12.32
C ALA A 276 20.45 11.03 -12.71
N VAL A 277 19.50 11.15 -11.76
CA VAL A 277 18.08 10.81 -11.96
C VAL A 277 17.22 12.02 -12.39
N GLU A 278 17.80 13.19 -12.58
CA GLU A 278 17.08 14.35 -13.13
C GLU A 278 16.44 14.02 -14.49
N GLY A 279 15.16 14.40 -14.64
CA GLY A 279 14.39 14.13 -15.86
C GLY A 279 13.90 12.67 -15.99
N ALA A 280 14.14 11.79 -15.00
CA ALA A 280 13.51 10.48 -14.97
C ALA A 280 11.99 10.62 -14.91
N ILE A 281 11.27 9.81 -15.71
CA ILE A 281 9.80 9.82 -15.81
C ILE A 281 9.27 8.52 -15.21
N TYR A 282 8.22 8.62 -14.42
CA TYR A 282 7.58 7.43 -13.85
C TYR A 282 6.09 7.66 -13.61
N VAL A 283 5.34 6.59 -13.41
CA VAL A 283 3.98 6.67 -12.91
C VAL A 283 4.00 6.53 -11.40
N ALA A 284 3.24 7.35 -10.71
CA ALA A 284 3.06 7.28 -9.26
C ALA A 284 1.62 6.93 -8.89
N ASP A 285 1.45 6.18 -7.80
CA ASP A 285 0.14 6.01 -7.18
C ASP A 285 -0.24 7.25 -6.35
N TYR A 286 0.75 8.06 -5.96
CA TYR A 286 0.57 9.17 -5.03
C TYR A 286 1.51 10.35 -5.34
N PHE A 287 0.99 11.55 -5.11
CA PHE A 287 1.77 12.79 -5.11
C PHE A 287 1.34 13.68 -3.94
N ALA A 288 2.27 14.02 -3.04
CA ALA A 288 2.00 14.81 -1.83
C ALA A 288 1.42 16.22 -2.10
N GLY A 289 1.66 16.77 -3.30
CA GLY A 289 1.09 18.04 -3.76
C GLY A 289 -0.31 17.93 -4.37
N THR A 290 -0.93 16.76 -4.39
CA THR A 290 -2.31 16.61 -4.88
C THR A 290 -3.27 17.41 -4.02
N ALA A 291 -4.18 18.16 -4.66
CA ALA A 291 -5.21 18.92 -3.97
C ALA A 291 -6.21 18.01 -3.26
N GLY A 292 -6.77 18.49 -2.14
CA GLY A 292 -7.79 17.79 -1.37
C GLY A 292 -7.52 17.82 0.12
N GLU A 293 -8.57 18.00 0.92
CA GLU A 293 -8.44 18.14 2.38
C GLU A 293 -7.85 16.89 3.05
N GLU A 294 -8.23 15.69 2.61
CA GLU A 294 -7.71 14.46 3.19
C GLU A 294 -6.21 14.33 2.96
N ASN A 295 -5.74 14.63 1.74
CA ASN A 295 -4.31 14.64 1.43
C ASN A 295 -3.55 15.68 2.25
N GLN A 296 -4.09 16.89 2.40
CA GLN A 296 -3.48 17.94 3.21
C GLN A 296 -3.34 17.51 4.67
N ARG A 297 -4.42 16.96 5.28
CA ARG A 297 -4.37 16.43 6.65
C ARG A 297 -3.32 15.32 6.81
N PHE A 298 -3.27 14.38 5.87
CA PHE A 298 -2.26 13.32 5.89
C PHE A 298 -0.84 13.88 5.81
N VAL A 299 -0.58 14.79 4.87
CA VAL A 299 0.76 15.40 4.69
C VAL A 299 1.17 16.18 5.95
N GLU A 300 0.27 16.94 6.56
CA GLU A 300 0.54 17.70 7.79
C GLU A 300 0.81 16.76 8.98
N ALA A 301 -0.02 15.75 9.19
CA ALA A 301 0.15 14.77 10.26
C ALA A 301 1.47 14.00 10.11
N TYR A 302 1.76 13.54 8.89
CA TYR A 302 3.00 12.83 8.58
C TYR A 302 4.24 13.71 8.81
N ARG A 303 4.23 14.96 8.31
CA ARG A 303 5.34 15.91 8.52
C ARG A 303 5.55 16.22 9.99
N LYS A 304 4.49 16.40 10.75
CA LYS A 304 4.55 16.64 12.19
C LYS A 304 5.21 15.48 12.93
N LYS A 305 4.94 14.24 12.50
CA LYS A 305 5.41 13.03 13.18
C LYS A 305 6.81 12.62 12.74
N TYR A 306 7.13 12.72 11.44
CA TYR A 306 8.35 12.17 10.85
C TYR A 306 9.32 13.22 10.27
N ASN A 307 8.97 14.52 10.35
CA ASN A 307 9.76 15.66 9.86
C ASN A 307 10.20 15.54 8.38
N ARG A 308 9.38 14.87 7.56
CA ARG A 308 9.58 14.72 6.11
C ARG A 308 8.26 14.64 5.36
N THR A 309 8.29 14.84 4.05
CA THR A 309 7.10 14.71 3.19
C THR A 309 6.80 13.22 2.97
N PRO A 310 5.53 12.77 3.04
CA PRO A 310 5.19 11.39 2.74
C PRO A 310 5.46 11.04 1.28
N ASP A 311 6.00 9.86 1.05
CA ASP A 311 6.22 9.27 -0.26
C ASP A 311 5.09 8.31 -0.67
N ASN A 312 5.29 7.61 -1.81
CA ASN A 312 4.34 6.63 -2.33
C ASN A 312 4.07 5.48 -1.35
N GLY A 313 5.10 4.97 -0.68
CA GLY A 313 4.98 3.89 0.31
C GLY A 313 4.14 4.30 1.51
N ALA A 314 4.38 5.52 2.02
CA ALA A 314 3.61 6.09 3.13
C ALA A 314 2.13 6.27 2.77
N ALA A 315 1.84 6.77 1.58
CA ALA A 315 0.46 6.97 1.12
C ALA A 315 -0.31 5.64 0.97
N LEU A 316 0.34 4.61 0.45
CA LEU A 316 -0.23 3.27 0.33
C LEU A 316 -0.51 2.66 1.71
N GLY A 317 0.41 2.78 2.66
CA GLY A 317 0.20 2.32 4.04
C GLY A 317 -0.97 3.03 4.73
N TYR A 318 -1.03 4.36 4.65
CA TYR A 318 -2.16 5.15 5.16
C TYR A 318 -3.49 4.72 4.53
N THR A 319 -3.54 4.60 3.21
CA THR A 319 -4.74 4.19 2.47
C THR A 319 -5.18 2.78 2.85
N ALA A 320 -4.25 1.84 3.06
CA ALA A 320 -4.58 0.48 3.49
C ALA A 320 -5.34 0.47 4.83
N VAL A 321 -4.94 1.31 5.79
CA VAL A 321 -5.66 1.45 7.07
C VAL A 321 -7.06 2.04 6.88
N LYS A 322 -7.20 3.05 6.03
CA LYS A 322 -8.51 3.66 5.75
C LYS A 322 -9.47 2.66 5.11
N ILE A 323 -8.99 1.88 4.15
CA ILE A 323 -9.75 0.81 3.49
C ILE A 323 -10.10 -0.29 4.50
N ALA A 324 -9.16 -0.72 5.35
CA ALA A 324 -9.40 -1.70 6.40
C ALA A 324 -10.48 -1.24 7.40
N ALA A 325 -10.42 0.02 7.83
CA ALA A 325 -11.42 0.60 8.71
C ALA A 325 -12.80 0.68 8.05
N ALA A 326 -12.86 1.01 6.75
CA ALA A 326 -14.12 0.99 5.99
C ALA A 326 -14.71 -0.44 5.89
N ALA A 327 -13.87 -1.45 5.66
CA ALA A 327 -14.30 -2.85 5.64
C ALA A 327 -14.83 -3.32 7.00
N LEU A 328 -14.14 -2.98 8.10
CA LEU A 328 -14.59 -3.26 9.47
C LEU A 328 -15.93 -2.59 9.79
N ARG A 329 -16.10 -1.32 9.42
CA ARG A 329 -17.37 -0.61 9.54
C ARG A 329 -18.48 -1.30 8.74
N GLY A 330 -18.17 -1.74 7.51
CA GLY A 330 -19.10 -2.47 6.65
C GLY A 330 -19.46 -3.86 7.15
N ALA A 331 -18.63 -4.44 8.04
CA ALA A 331 -18.83 -5.75 8.68
C ALA A 331 -19.83 -5.71 9.85
N GLY A 332 -20.12 -4.52 10.41
CA GLY A 332 -21.05 -4.34 11.52
C GLY A 332 -20.41 -4.41 12.90
N ALA A 333 -21.23 -4.37 13.96
CA ALA A 333 -20.77 -4.23 15.34
C ALA A 333 -19.98 -5.42 15.91
N ASN A 334 -20.19 -6.63 15.38
CA ASN A 334 -19.46 -7.84 15.80
C ASN A 334 -18.80 -8.48 14.59
N PRO A 335 -17.67 -7.91 14.09
CA PRO A 335 -17.05 -8.37 12.88
C PRO A 335 -16.46 -9.78 13.02
N THR A 336 -16.71 -10.60 12.02
CA THR A 336 -16.02 -11.88 11.77
C THR A 336 -15.15 -11.74 10.54
N ARG A 337 -14.24 -12.65 10.29
CA ARG A 337 -13.42 -12.64 9.07
C ARG A 337 -14.28 -12.67 7.80
N ASP A 338 -15.37 -13.46 7.78
CA ASP A 338 -16.32 -13.47 6.67
C ASP A 338 -16.98 -12.10 6.48
N SER A 339 -17.52 -11.50 7.54
CA SER A 339 -18.17 -10.19 7.42
C SER A 339 -17.19 -9.08 7.06
N VAL A 340 -15.91 -9.17 7.46
CA VAL A 340 -14.85 -8.24 7.05
C VAL A 340 -14.51 -8.40 5.58
N ARG A 341 -14.36 -9.65 5.08
CA ARG A 341 -14.21 -9.93 3.64
C ARG A 341 -15.36 -9.33 2.84
N ASP A 342 -16.58 -9.54 3.29
CA ASP A 342 -17.77 -9.02 2.63
C ASP A 342 -17.86 -7.48 2.75
N GLY A 343 -17.29 -6.92 3.82
CA GLY A 343 -17.09 -5.48 4.00
C GLY A 343 -16.18 -4.86 2.95
N PHE A 344 -15.08 -5.52 2.60
CA PHE A 344 -14.22 -5.10 1.47
C PHE A 344 -14.98 -5.08 0.14
N LEU A 345 -15.81 -6.08 -0.14
CA LEU A 345 -16.59 -6.17 -1.37
C LEU A 345 -17.67 -5.09 -1.51
N LYS A 346 -18.04 -4.43 -0.40
CA LYS A 346 -19.01 -3.30 -0.40
C LYS A 346 -18.34 -1.96 -0.68
N ILE A 347 -17.01 -1.87 -0.68
CA ILE A 347 -16.28 -0.62 -0.92
C ILE A 347 -16.46 -0.20 -2.36
N LYS A 348 -17.09 0.96 -2.55
CA LYS A 348 -17.34 1.56 -3.85
C LYS A 348 -17.17 3.07 -3.75
N ASP A 349 -16.51 3.65 -4.76
CA ASP A 349 -16.24 5.08 -4.88
C ASP A 349 -15.68 5.69 -3.57
N PHE A 350 -14.79 4.92 -2.93
CA PHE A 350 -14.24 5.29 -1.64
C PHE A 350 -13.21 6.40 -1.79
N PRO A 351 -13.32 7.51 -1.03
CA PRO A 351 -12.35 8.59 -1.09
C PRO A 351 -11.00 8.13 -0.55
N VAL A 352 -9.93 8.42 -1.30
CA VAL A 352 -8.54 8.10 -0.93
C VAL A 352 -7.61 9.21 -1.39
N ILE A 353 -6.38 9.20 -0.90
CA ILE A 353 -5.32 10.12 -1.32
C ILE A 353 -4.54 9.62 -2.55
N LEU A 354 -4.83 8.41 -3.04
CA LEU A 354 -4.17 7.81 -4.20
C LEU A 354 -4.81 8.25 -5.51
N GLY A 355 -4.00 8.32 -6.56
CA GLY A 355 -4.44 8.63 -7.91
C GLY A 355 -5.24 9.94 -7.97
N ARG A 356 -6.46 9.85 -8.49
CA ARG A 356 -7.41 10.98 -8.56
C ARG A 356 -8.39 11.06 -7.40
N GLY A 357 -8.12 10.37 -6.30
CA GLY A 357 -8.91 10.50 -5.07
C GLY A 357 -10.09 9.55 -4.92
N THR A 358 -10.28 8.59 -5.84
CA THR A 358 -11.37 7.61 -5.76
C THR A 358 -10.84 6.20 -5.93
N PHE A 359 -11.25 5.31 -5.03
CA PHE A 359 -10.82 3.92 -4.98
C PHE A 359 -12.01 2.96 -5.16
N ASN A 360 -11.80 1.95 -5.96
CA ASN A 360 -12.69 0.82 -6.11
C ASN A 360 -11.88 -0.48 -6.12
N PHE A 361 -12.53 -1.59 -5.78
CA PHE A 361 -12.01 -2.91 -6.14
C PHE A 361 -12.57 -3.31 -7.51
N ASP A 362 -11.74 -3.95 -8.34
CA ASP A 362 -12.18 -4.64 -9.55
C ASP A 362 -12.80 -6.01 -9.23
N ASN A 363 -13.23 -6.74 -10.26
CA ASN A 363 -13.84 -8.06 -10.12
C ASN A 363 -12.88 -9.09 -9.47
N ASP A 364 -11.57 -8.88 -9.61
CA ASP A 364 -10.52 -9.72 -9.03
C ASP A 364 -10.00 -9.18 -7.68
N ARG A 365 -10.67 -8.20 -7.08
CA ARG A 365 -10.29 -7.57 -5.80
C ARG A 365 -8.95 -6.80 -5.85
N GLY A 366 -8.50 -6.45 -7.04
CA GLY A 366 -7.43 -5.49 -7.26
C GLY A 366 -7.94 -4.06 -7.12
N ALA A 367 -7.06 -3.15 -6.72
CA ALA A 367 -7.39 -1.73 -6.67
C ALA A 367 -7.53 -1.14 -8.08
N ARG A 368 -8.47 -0.21 -8.23
CA ARG A 368 -8.71 0.52 -9.45
C ARG A 368 -8.71 2.02 -9.18
N TYR A 369 -7.66 2.68 -9.64
CA TYR A 369 -7.51 4.14 -9.72
C TYR A 369 -6.50 4.48 -10.83
N GLU A 370 -6.47 5.73 -11.27
CA GLU A 370 -5.53 6.21 -12.28
C GLU A 370 -4.25 6.72 -11.62
N GLY A 371 -3.08 6.37 -12.20
CA GLY A 371 -1.79 6.87 -11.74
C GLY A 371 -1.52 8.31 -12.19
N VAL A 372 -0.52 8.94 -11.58
CA VAL A 372 -0.03 10.28 -11.93
C VAL A 372 1.34 10.17 -12.60
N ILE A 373 1.52 10.77 -13.78
CA ILE A 373 2.84 10.80 -14.43
C ILE A 373 3.70 11.87 -13.77
N MET A 374 4.86 11.45 -13.26
CA MET A 374 5.79 12.25 -12.49
C MET A 374 7.15 12.33 -13.14
N THR A 375 7.91 13.34 -12.77
CA THR A 375 9.33 13.49 -13.14
C THR A 375 10.14 14.00 -11.96
N VAL A 376 11.45 13.78 -12.01
CA VAL A 376 12.40 14.43 -11.09
C VAL A 376 12.85 15.76 -11.68
N LYS A 377 12.68 16.85 -10.95
CA LYS A 377 13.11 18.19 -11.32
C LYS A 377 13.69 18.93 -10.12
N ASN A 378 14.95 19.36 -10.25
CA ASN A 378 15.69 20.02 -9.16
C ASN A 378 15.71 19.20 -7.86
N GLY A 379 15.93 17.90 -7.98
CA GLY A 379 15.95 16.95 -6.85
C GLY A 379 14.60 16.77 -6.15
N LYS A 380 13.48 17.02 -6.83
CA LYS A 380 12.12 16.88 -6.29
C LYS A 380 11.23 16.14 -7.27
N PHE A 381 10.27 15.40 -6.72
CA PHE A 381 9.19 14.81 -7.50
C PHE A 381 8.17 15.90 -7.84
N VAL A 382 7.88 16.04 -9.12
CA VAL A 382 6.87 16.98 -9.64
C VAL A 382 6.04 16.28 -10.73
N PRO A 383 4.78 16.68 -10.97
CA PRO A 383 4.03 16.20 -12.12
C PRO A 383 4.80 16.47 -13.41
N ALA A 384 4.79 15.47 -14.30
CA ALA A 384 5.38 15.64 -15.63
C ALA A 384 4.55 16.64 -16.45
N PRO A 385 5.16 17.38 -17.40
CA PRO A 385 4.42 18.27 -18.29
C PRO A 385 3.31 17.54 -19.06
N GLU A 386 2.16 18.19 -19.24
CA GLU A 386 1.02 17.66 -20.00
C GLU A 386 1.28 17.56 -21.50
#